data_a02e1678a0c8ea5ea299669e81857ea1
#
_entry.id   a02e1678a0c8ea5ea299669e81857ea1
#
_cell.length_a   1.000
_cell.length_b   1.000
_cell.length_c   1.000
_cell.angle_alpha   90.00
_cell.angle_beta   90.00
_cell.angle_gamma   90.00
#
_symmetry.space_group_name_H-M   'P 1'
#
loop_
_entity.id
_entity.type
_entity.pdbx_description
1 polymer ?
#
loop_
_entity_poly.entity_id
_entity_poly.type
_entity_poly.pdbx_seq_one_letter_code
_entity_poly.pdbx_strand_id
1 'polypeptide(L)'
;MGKGIRDISILKTIRFNLRYFGKKGVYFPVIITKNVILKNMQGKVELESYKTGNIRIGFDGTGICDVKNQRSIFDVTGSLFLGENVKIAAGVKIGVGEKASLKIGRESSINVNSQIICMNNISIGEGVIISWDNLIMDSDFHQIQEQTTLKDVSKPIFIGDKVWIGCRTMVLKGVNIPNECILAAGGVITGKYTEKNCLISSAGIKKHNVSWIR
;
A
#
# COMPACT_ATOMS: atom_id res chain seq x y z
N MET A 1 -8.48 14.57 -18.71
CA MET A 1 -8.53 13.37 -19.58
C MET A 1 -7.27 13.29 -20.45
N GLY A 2 -6.59 12.16 -20.57
CA GLY A 2 -5.61 11.90 -21.63
C GLY A 2 -4.11 12.04 -21.34
N LYS A 3 -3.65 12.21 -20.10
CA LYS A 3 -2.18 12.28 -19.79
C LYS A 3 -1.51 10.93 -19.51
N GLY A 4 -2.27 9.83 -19.42
CA GLY A 4 -1.73 8.55 -18.92
C GLY A 4 -0.77 7.80 -19.86
N ILE A 5 -0.94 7.84 -21.17
CA ILE A 5 -0.17 6.98 -22.10
C ILE A 5 1.24 7.51 -22.33
N ARG A 6 1.45 8.82 -22.36
CA ARG A 6 2.78 9.44 -22.59
C ARG A 6 3.77 9.21 -21.45
N ASP A 7 3.28 8.88 -20.27
CA ASP A 7 4.10 8.71 -19.06
C ASP A 7 4.51 7.24 -18.84
N ILE A 8 4.02 6.31 -19.64
CA ILE A 8 4.37 4.89 -19.54
C ILE A 8 5.85 4.68 -19.88
N SER A 9 6.54 3.90 -19.05
CA SER A 9 7.86 3.40 -19.34
C SER A 9 7.78 2.00 -19.94
N ILE A 10 7.92 1.90 -21.26
CA ILE A 10 7.87 0.63 -21.98
C ILE A 10 8.92 -0.34 -21.42
N LEU A 11 10.18 0.10 -21.26
CA LEU A 11 11.27 -0.73 -20.77
C LEU A 11 11.04 -1.25 -19.35
N LYS A 12 10.58 -0.41 -18.42
CA LYS A 12 10.30 -0.84 -17.04
C LYS A 12 9.10 -1.78 -17.00
N THR A 13 8.07 -1.52 -17.81
CA THR A 13 6.90 -2.39 -17.93
C THR A 13 7.30 -3.78 -18.43
N ILE A 14 8.04 -3.87 -19.51
CA ILE A 14 8.55 -5.15 -20.05
C ILE A 14 9.40 -5.87 -19.00
N ARG A 15 10.43 -5.19 -18.46
CA ARG A 15 11.35 -5.77 -17.47
C ARG A 15 10.62 -6.33 -16.25
N PHE A 16 9.68 -5.57 -15.68
CA PHE A 16 8.91 -5.98 -14.52
C PHE A 16 8.06 -7.22 -14.80
N ASN A 17 7.28 -7.17 -15.87
CA ASN A 17 6.35 -8.25 -16.19
C ASN A 17 7.08 -9.55 -16.53
N LEU A 18 8.14 -9.50 -17.34
CA LEU A 18 8.93 -10.69 -17.67
C LEU A 18 9.67 -11.25 -16.44
N ARG A 19 10.24 -10.37 -15.58
CA ARG A 19 10.96 -10.77 -14.37
C ARG A 19 10.08 -11.54 -13.40
N TYR A 20 8.86 -11.07 -13.16
CA TYR A 20 7.99 -11.66 -12.14
C TYR A 20 7.03 -12.73 -12.69
N PHE A 21 6.61 -12.62 -13.93
CA PHE A 21 5.52 -13.45 -14.45
C PHE A 21 5.90 -14.34 -15.61
N GLY A 22 7.14 -14.29 -16.10
CA GLY A 22 7.63 -15.12 -17.19
C GLY A 22 6.69 -15.05 -18.41
N LYS A 23 6.21 -16.21 -18.89
CA LYS A 23 5.31 -16.30 -20.05
C LYS A 23 4.02 -15.49 -19.87
N LYS A 24 3.45 -15.42 -18.66
CA LYS A 24 2.25 -14.60 -18.38
C LYS A 24 2.54 -13.10 -18.45
N GLY A 25 3.80 -12.70 -18.33
CA GLY A 25 4.23 -11.31 -18.42
C GLY A 25 4.02 -10.67 -19.80
N VAL A 26 3.86 -11.46 -20.86
CA VAL A 26 3.59 -10.95 -22.22
C VAL A 26 2.22 -10.27 -22.36
N TYR A 27 1.31 -10.55 -21.43
CA TYR A 27 0.01 -9.86 -21.34
C TYR A 27 0.10 -8.48 -20.68
N PHE A 28 1.28 -8.09 -20.20
CA PHE A 28 1.52 -6.81 -19.52
C PHE A 28 0.48 -6.49 -18.41
N PRO A 29 0.26 -7.38 -17.43
CA PRO A 29 -0.70 -7.14 -16.38
C PRO A 29 -0.33 -5.93 -15.51
N VAL A 30 0.94 -5.56 -15.41
CA VAL A 30 1.42 -4.39 -14.67
C VAL A 30 1.92 -3.34 -15.64
N ILE A 31 1.37 -2.12 -15.57
CA ILE A 31 1.82 -0.96 -16.35
C ILE A 31 2.52 0.03 -15.42
N ILE A 32 3.69 0.51 -15.81
CA ILE A 32 4.59 1.32 -14.97
C ILE A 32 4.95 2.62 -15.65
N THR A 33 4.91 3.74 -14.91
CA THR A 33 5.32 5.04 -15.41
C THR A 33 6.84 5.26 -15.34
N LYS A 34 7.32 6.31 -16.05
CA LYS A 34 8.74 6.69 -16.11
C LYS A 34 9.34 7.03 -14.75
N ASN A 35 8.53 7.61 -13.85
CA ASN A 35 8.98 8.10 -12.54
C ASN A 35 9.01 7.02 -11.44
N VAL A 36 8.72 5.77 -11.76
CA VAL A 36 8.88 4.64 -10.83
C VAL A 36 10.32 4.15 -10.84
N ILE A 37 10.94 4.09 -9.68
CA ILE A 37 12.25 3.48 -9.45
C ILE A 37 12.03 2.03 -9.02
N LEU A 38 12.42 1.07 -9.84
CA LEU A 38 12.49 -0.34 -9.50
C LEU A 38 13.83 -0.58 -8.80
N LYS A 39 13.89 -0.32 -7.48
CA LYS A 39 15.13 -0.34 -6.69
C LYS A 39 15.60 -1.75 -6.47
N ASN A 40 14.71 -2.63 -6.02
CA ASN A 40 14.99 -4.03 -5.81
C ASN A 40 13.86 -4.89 -6.40
N MET A 41 14.22 -5.95 -7.08
CA MET A 41 13.29 -6.87 -7.73
C MET A 41 13.65 -8.34 -7.44
N GLN A 42 14.29 -8.62 -6.29
CA GLN A 42 14.74 -9.97 -5.91
C GLN A 42 13.62 -10.82 -5.33
N GLY A 43 12.61 -10.17 -4.70
CA GLY A 43 11.49 -10.83 -4.07
C GLY A 43 10.52 -11.49 -5.04
N LYS A 44 9.39 -11.91 -4.53
CA LYS A 44 8.28 -12.55 -5.25
C LYS A 44 7.13 -11.56 -5.39
N VAL A 45 6.57 -11.45 -6.59
CA VAL A 45 5.33 -10.71 -6.84
C VAL A 45 4.31 -11.68 -7.44
N GLU A 46 3.13 -11.72 -6.84
CA GLU A 46 2.00 -12.53 -7.30
C GLU A 46 0.81 -11.62 -7.58
N LEU A 47 0.07 -11.95 -8.63
CA LEU A 47 -1.15 -11.24 -9.01
C LEU A 47 -2.35 -12.17 -8.95
N GLU A 48 -3.49 -11.63 -8.56
CA GLU A 48 -4.77 -12.33 -8.65
C GLU A 48 -5.21 -12.52 -10.11
N SER A 49 -4.91 -11.55 -10.98
CA SER A 49 -5.31 -11.55 -12.39
C SER A 49 -4.17 -11.07 -13.29
N TYR A 50 -4.02 -11.70 -14.45
CA TYR A 50 -3.00 -11.35 -15.46
C TYR A 50 -3.59 -10.61 -16.67
N LYS A 51 -4.77 -9.99 -16.52
CA LYS A 51 -5.34 -9.13 -17.56
C LYS A 51 -4.44 -7.92 -17.81
N THR A 52 -4.33 -7.50 -19.06
CA THR A 52 -3.51 -6.34 -19.46
C THR A 52 -3.91 -5.08 -18.69
N GLY A 53 -2.93 -4.41 -18.09
CA GLY A 53 -3.13 -3.17 -17.34
C GLY A 53 -3.92 -3.30 -16.04
N ASN A 54 -4.06 -4.55 -15.53
CA ASN A 54 -4.73 -4.85 -14.27
C ASN A 54 -4.17 -4.04 -13.09
N ILE A 55 -2.85 -3.90 -13.02
CA ILE A 55 -2.16 -3.10 -12.01
C ILE A 55 -1.51 -1.88 -12.65
N ARG A 56 -1.69 -0.72 -12.04
CA ARG A 56 -1.13 0.54 -12.52
C ARG A 56 -0.26 1.18 -11.44
N ILE A 57 1.03 1.41 -11.75
CA ILE A 57 2.02 1.94 -10.80
C ILE A 57 2.58 3.27 -11.29
N GLY A 58 2.48 4.30 -10.44
CA GLY A 58 2.99 5.63 -10.68
C GLY A 58 2.04 6.54 -11.48
N PHE A 59 0.81 6.07 -11.69
CA PHE A 59 -0.24 6.85 -12.37
C PHE A 59 -1.03 7.68 -11.37
N ASP A 60 -1.83 8.56 -11.92
CA ASP A 60 -2.78 9.37 -11.21
C ASP A 60 -2.15 10.26 -10.11
N GLY A 61 -2.85 11.26 -9.74
CA GLY A 61 -2.47 12.18 -8.69
C GLY A 61 -3.65 13.06 -8.32
N THR A 62 -3.59 13.61 -7.12
CA THR A 62 -4.47 14.71 -6.74
C THR A 62 -4.06 15.97 -7.49
N GLY A 63 -4.96 16.96 -7.62
CA GLY A 63 -4.70 18.20 -8.34
C GLY A 63 -3.48 18.99 -7.85
N ILE A 64 -2.98 18.71 -6.64
CA ILE A 64 -1.79 19.34 -6.05
C ILE A 64 -0.51 18.49 -6.21
N CYS A 65 -0.59 17.35 -6.89
CA CYS A 65 0.54 16.43 -7.05
C CYS A 65 1.36 16.81 -8.29
N ASP A 66 2.66 17.02 -8.12
CA ASP A 66 3.58 17.12 -9.23
C ASP A 66 4.02 15.74 -9.72
N VAL A 67 3.14 15.09 -10.45
CA VAL A 67 3.35 13.73 -10.98
C VAL A 67 4.67 13.62 -11.77
N LYS A 68 5.13 14.72 -12.39
CA LYS A 68 6.33 14.71 -13.22
C LYS A 68 7.61 14.60 -12.38
N ASN A 69 7.65 15.21 -11.20
CA ASN A 69 8.85 15.25 -10.35
C ASN A 69 8.76 14.30 -9.15
N GLN A 70 7.58 13.78 -8.81
CA GLN A 70 7.42 12.82 -7.72
C GLN A 70 7.83 11.41 -8.16
N ARG A 71 8.81 10.84 -7.45
CA ARG A 71 9.32 9.49 -7.72
C ARG A 71 8.65 8.47 -6.81
N SER A 72 8.06 7.44 -7.42
CA SER A 72 7.65 6.23 -6.73
C SER A 72 8.83 5.29 -6.56
N ILE A 73 8.86 4.54 -5.44
CA ILE A 73 9.91 3.54 -5.18
C ILE A 73 9.24 2.18 -5.01
N PHE A 74 9.77 1.18 -5.70
CA PHE A 74 9.38 -0.20 -5.58
C PHE A 74 10.62 -1.00 -5.17
N ASP A 75 10.66 -1.43 -3.90
CA ASP A 75 11.77 -2.13 -3.26
C ASP A 75 11.24 -3.43 -2.64
N VAL A 76 11.24 -4.53 -3.40
CA VAL A 76 10.66 -5.80 -2.97
C VAL A 76 11.71 -6.89 -2.94
N THR A 77 12.08 -7.30 -1.73
CA THR A 77 12.97 -8.44 -1.47
C THR A 77 12.21 -9.64 -0.90
N GLY A 78 11.08 -9.42 -0.24
CA GLY A 78 10.16 -10.44 0.25
C GLY A 78 9.03 -10.76 -0.73
N SER A 79 7.82 -10.95 -0.20
CA SER A 79 6.64 -11.36 -0.98
C SER A 79 5.62 -10.23 -1.07
N LEU A 80 5.13 -9.96 -2.28
CA LEU A 80 4.06 -9.00 -2.55
C LEU A 80 2.93 -9.68 -3.33
N PHE A 81 1.71 -9.62 -2.80
CA PHE A 81 0.50 -10.01 -3.50
C PHE A 81 -0.33 -8.78 -3.85
N LEU A 82 -0.78 -8.68 -5.11
CA LEU A 82 -1.66 -7.63 -5.59
C LEU A 82 -2.96 -8.23 -6.16
N GLY A 83 -4.07 -7.84 -5.58
CA GLY A 83 -5.40 -8.17 -6.06
C GLY A 83 -5.73 -7.50 -7.40
N GLU A 84 -6.87 -7.85 -7.97
CA GLU A 84 -7.33 -7.28 -9.24
C GLU A 84 -7.61 -5.77 -9.11
N ASN A 85 -7.28 -4.99 -10.14
CA ASN A 85 -7.52 -3.55 -10.25
C ASN A 85 -6.88 -2.68 -9.14
N VAL A 86 -5.78 -3.12 -8.55
CA VAL A 86 -5.03 -2.29 -7.59
C VAL A 86 -4.37 -1.11 -8.31
N LYS A 87 -4.53 0.10 -7.74
CA LYS A 87 -3.95 1.35 -8.24
C LYS A 87 -2.93 1.90 -7.25
N ILE A 88 -1.73 2.16 -7.74
CA ILE A 88 -0.64 2.73 -6.96
C ILE A 88 -0.24 4.04 -7.62
N ALA A 89 -0.58 5.16 -6.96
CA ALA A 89 -0.40 6.50 -7.52
C ALA A 89 1.07 6.96 -7.55
N ALA A 90 1.29 8.13 -8.14
CA ALA A 90 2.60 8.76 -8.20
C ALA A 90 3.16 9.08 -6.80
N GLY A 91 4.47 8.97 -6.63
CA GLY A 91 5.15 9.26 -5.37
C GLY A 91 5.02 8.18 -4.29
N VAL A 92 4.21 7.13 -4.52
CA VAL A 92 4.05 6.03 -3.56
C VAL A 92 5.35 5.24 -3.44
N LYS A 93 5.72 4.91 -2.20
CA LYS A 93 6.90 4.11 -1.88
C LYS A 93 6.47 2.80 -1.22
N ILE A 94 6.88 1.68 -1.81
CA ILE A 94 6.61 0.34 -1.27
C ILE A 94 7.94 -0.34 -1.01
N GLY A 95 8.20 -0.67 0.25
CA GLY A 95 9.32 -1.48 0.70
C GLY A 95 8.82 -2.76 1.35
N VAL A 96 9.30 -3.93 0.87
CA VAL A 96 9.00 -5.24 1.45
C VAL A 96 10.31 -5.96 1.74
N GLY A 97 10.60 -6.15 3.02
CA GLY A 97 11.81 -6.81 3.50
C GLY A 97 11.85 -8.30 3.14
N GLU A 98 13.04 -8.91 3.20
CA GLU A 98 13.33 -10.26 2.70
C GLU A 98 12.39 -11.35 3.25
N LYS A 99 12.05 -11.28 4.54
CA LYS A 99 11.16 -12.24 5.21
C LYS A 99 9.73 -11.72 5.38
N ALA A 100 9.43 -10.58 4.76
CA ALA A 100 8.15 -9.91 4.91
C ALA A 100 7.15 -10.30 3.81
N SER A 101 5.87 -10.14 4.14
CA SER A 101 4.77 -10.36 3.21
C SER A 101 3.80 -9.19 3.22
N LEU A 102 3.61 -8.56 2.07
CA LEU A 102 2.61 -7.51 1.83
C LEU A 102 1.51 -8.03 0.93
N LYS A 103 0.28 -7.99 1.41
CA LYS A 103 -0.93 -8.28 0.61
C LYS A 103 -1.75 -7.01 0.44
N ILE A 104 -2.17 -6.72 -0.79
CA ILE A 104 -3.11 -5.65 -1.12
C ILE A 104 -4.27 -6.26 -1.90
N GLY A 105 -5.46 -6.20 -1.33
CA GLY A 105 -6.69 -6.78 -1.89
C GLY A 105 -7.17 -6.01 -3.12
N ARG A 106 -8.06 -6.66 -3.89
CA ARG A 106 -8.61 -6.13 -5.15
C ARG A 106 -9.30 -4.78 -4.97
N GLU A 107 -9.40 -4.01 -6.04
CA GLU A 107 -10.07 -2.71 -6.07
C GLU A 107 -9.51 -1.68 -5.06
N SER A 108 -8.35 -1.94 -4.47
CA SER A 108 -7.73 -1.02 -3.52
C SER A 108 -6.89 0.04 -4.23
N SER A 109 -6.80 1.23 -3.63
CA SER A 109 -6.02 2.34 -4.16
C SER A 109 -5.12 2.97 -3.10
N ILE A 110 -3.87 3.20 -3.48
CA ILE A 110 -2.86 3.90 -2.69
C ILE A 110 -2.58 5.22 -3.38
N ASN A 111 -3.00 6.33 -2.76
CA ASN A 111 -2.85 7.65 -3.35
C ASN A 111 -1.47 8.26 -3.09
N VAL A 112 -1.25 9.40 -3.72
CA VAL A 112 0.06 10.05 -3.89
C VAL A 112 0.86 10.15 -2.60
N ASN A 113 2.18 9.97 -2.71
CA ASN A 113 3.18 10.10 -1.65
C ASN A 113 3.02 9.16 -0.45
N SER A 114 2.03 8.27 -0.43
CA SER A 114 1.89 7.31 0.66
C SER A 114 3.03 6.30 0.67
N GLN A 115 3.37 5.81 1.85
CA GLN A 115 4.48 4.89 2.08
C GLN A 115 3.97 3.64 2.77
N ILE A 116 4.38 2.47 2.28
CA ILE A 116 4.15 1.18 2.92
C ILE A 116 5.51 0.54 3.15
N ILE A 117 5.85 0.32 4.41
CA ILE A 117 7.10 -0.30 4.84
C ILE A 117 6.75 -1.58 5.59
N CYS A 118 6.94 -2.70 4.93
CA CYS A 118 6.60 -4.03 5.43
C CYS A 118 7.88 -4.81 5.76
N MET A 119 8.11 -5.04 7.04
CA MET A 119 9.26 -5.82 7.55
C MET A 119 8.83 -7.14 8.19
N ASN A 120 7.53 -7.35 8.38
CA ASN A 120 6.93 -8.56 8.92
C ASN A 120 5.74 -8.98 8.04
N ASN A 121 4.54 -8.50 8.33
CA ASN A 121 3.34 -8.84 7.56
C ASN A 121 2.35 -7.68 7.58
N ILE A 122 2.00 -7.19 6.40
CA ILE A 122 0.92 -6.21 6.23
C ILE A 122 -0.13 -6.79 5.30
N SER A 123 -1.36 -6.91 5.80
CA SER A 123 -2.52 -7.34 5.02
C SER A 123 -3.51 -6.20 4.89
N ILE A 124 -3.76 -5.79 3.65
CA ILE A 124 -4.75 -4.77 3.27
C ILE A 124 -5.86 -5.48 2.51
N GLY A 125 -7.09 -5.31 2.97
CA GLY A 125 -8.28 -5.94 2.40
C GLY A 125 -8.70 -5.40 1.04
N GLU A 126 -9.89 -5.77 0.61
CA GLU A 126 -10.47 -5.38 -0.68
C GLU A 126 -11.13 -3.99 -0.62
N GLY A 127 -11.09 -3.23 -1.71
CA GLY A 127 -11.76 -1.94 -1.81
C GLY A 127 -11.24 -0.85 -0.87
N VAL A 128 -10.03 -1.01 -0.32
CA VAL A 128 -9.43 -0.05 0.59
C VAL A 128 -8.98 1.20 -0.16
N ILE A 129 -9.29 2.38 0.39
CA ILE A 129 -8.75 3.64 -0.10
C ILE A 129 -7.75 4.20 0.91
N ILE A 130 -6.50 4.26 0.51
CA ILE A 130 -5.43 4.94 1.24
C ILE A 130 -5.29 6.33 0.59
N SER A 131 -5.69 7.39 1.30
CA SER A 131 -5.54 8.77 0.83
C SER A 131 -4.06 9.15 0.68
N TRP A 132 -3.75 10.40 0.46
CA TRP A 132 -2.38 10.86 0.22
C TRP A 132 -1.57 11.07 1.50
N ASP A 133 -0.23 11.02 1.37
CA ASP A 133 0.75 11.28 2.44
C ASP A 133 0.61 10.37 3.66
N ASN A 134 0.15 9.12 3.49
CA ASN A 134 0.02 8.16 4.58
C ASN A 134 1.31 7.38 4.81
N LEU A 135 1.51 6.90 6.04
CA LEU A 135 2.55 5.93 6.40
C LEU A 135 1.91 4.68 7.01
N ILE A 136 2.17 3.52 6.44
CA ILE A 136 1.81 2.22 7.02
C ILE A 136 3.11 1.47 7.27
N MET A 137 3.42 1.15 8.52
CA MET A 137 4.71 0.59 8.90
C MET A 137 4.56 -0.42 10.05
N ASP A 138 5.00 -1.64 9.82
CA ASP A 138 4.88 -2.75 10.77
C ASP A 138 6.12 -2.97 11.65
N SER A 139 7.08 -2.06 11.62
CA SER A 139 8.36 -2.19 12.34
C SER A 139 8.83 -0.86 12.89
N ASP A 140 9.42 -0.89 14.09
CA ASP A 140 10.15 0.26 14.66
C ASP A 140 11.61 0.32 14.18
N PHE A 141 12.11 -0.71 13.47
CA PHE A 141 13.50 -0.90 13.05
C PHE A 141 14.52 -1.02 14.21
N HIS A 142 14.18 -0.53 15.37
CA HIS A 142 15.05 -0.52 16.55
C HIS A 142 14.44 -1.33 17.69
N GLN A 143 15.31 -1.99 18.46
CA GLN A 143 14.92 -2.72 19.66
C GLN A 143 14.60 -1.72 20.77
N ILE A 144 13.42 -1.83 21.36
CA ILE A 144 13.03 -1.07 22.55
C ILE A 144 13.11 -2.00 23.76
N GLN A 145 13.80 -1.58 24.79
CA GLN A 145 13.83 -2.24 26.09
C GLN A 145 13.03 -1.42 27.10
N GLU A 146 12.06 -2.06 27.73
CA GLU A 146 11.28 -1.49 28.82
C GLU A 146 11.59 -2.29 30.08
N GLN A 147 12.29 -1.65 31.02
CA GLN A 147 12.89 -2.29 32.19
C GLN A 147 13.79 -3.49 31.74
N THR A 148 13.40 -4.73 32.04
CA THR A 148 14.10 -5.95 31.64
C THR A 148 13.49 -6.65 30.43
N THR A 149 12.40 -6.14 29.87
CA THR A 149 11.65 -6.76 28.78
C THR A 149 11.98 -6.12 27.44
N LEU A 150 12.41 -6.93 26.48
CA LEU A 150 12.58 -6.51 25.08
C LEU A 150 11.21 -6.49 24.38
N LYS A 151 10.88 -5.37 23.73
CA LYS A 151 9.67 -5.25 22.93
C LYS A 151 9.90 -5.81 21.52
N ASP A 152 8.85 -6.36 20.90
CA ASP A 152 8.92 -6.80 19.51
C ASP A 152 9.26 -5.62 18.59
N VAL A 153 10.27 -5.79 17.77
CA VAL A 153 10.67 -4.78 16.77
C VAL A 153 9.58 -4.59 15.73
N SER A 154 8.92 -5.66 15.31
CA SER A 154 7.86 -5.65 14.31
C SER A 154 6.65 -6.47 14.75
N LYS A 155 5.44 -6.02 14.38
CA LYS A 155 4.18 -6.74 14.59
C LYS A 155 3.30 -6.59 13.37
N PRO A 156 2.56 -7.64 12.97
CA PRO A 156 1.72 -7.57 11.77
C PRO A 156 0.66 -6.48 11.85
N ILE A 157 0.30 -5.94 10.68
CA ILE A 157 -0.80 -4.99 10.51
C ILE A 157 -1.89 -5.67 9.68
N PHE A 158 -3.14 -5.55 10.14
CA PHE A 158 -4.32 -6.02 9.43
C PHE A 158 -5.29 -4.85 9.20
N ILE A 159 -5.63 -4.59 7.94
CA ILE A 159 -6.61 -3.61 7.51
C ILE A 159 -7.68 -4.35 6.74
N GLY A 160 -8.90 -4.31 7.25
CA GLY A 160 -10.05 -5.01 6.68
C GLY A 160 -10.51 -4.44 5.34
N ASP A 161 -11.60 -4.99 4.84
CA ASP A 161 -12.19 -4.59 3.56
C ASP A 161 -12.90 -3.24 3.66
N LYS A 162 -12.93 -2.49 2.54
CA LYS A 162 -13.62 -1.21 2.42
C LYS A 162 -13.27 -0.20 3.52
N VAL A 163 -12.02 -0.22 3.98
CA VAL A 163 -11.50 0.78 4.91
C VAL A 163 -11.08 2.02 4.13
N TRP A 164 -11.46 3.19 4.63
CA TRP A 164 -10.94 4.47 4.13
C TRP A 164 -9.93 5.06 5.12
N ILE A 165 -8.69 5.23 4.68
CA ILE A 165 -7.64 5.87 5.46
C ILE A 165 -7.53 7.32 5.00
N GLY A 166 -7.88 8.27 5.89
CA GLY A 166 -7.75 9.70 5.67
C GLY A 166 -6.29 10.09 5.41
N CYS A 167 -6.07 11.26 4.83
CA CYS A 167 -4.72 11.72 4.48
C CYS A 167 -3.85 11.98 5.73
N ARG A 168 -2.51 11.84 5.56
CA ARG A 168 -1.51 12.07 6.62
C ARG A 168 -1.72 11.23 7.87
N THR A 169 -2.27 10.03 7.71
CA THR A 169 -2.48 9.08 8.80
C THR A 169 -1.28 8.13 8.87
N MET A 170 -0.85 7.82 10.09
CA MET A 170 0.14 6.78 10.37
C MET A 170 -0.55 5.55 10.94
N VAL A 171 -0.33 4.38 10.32
CA VAL A 171 -0.78 3.08 10.83
C VAL A 171 0.47 2.30 11.21
N LEU A 172 0.62 2.03 12.51
CA LEU A 172 1.85 1.49 13.06
C LEU A 172 1.72 0.00 13.42
N LYS A 173 2.83 -0.62 13.76
CA LYS A 173 2.93 -2.07 14.05
C LYS A 173 1.86 -2.57 15.03
N GLY A 174 1.32 -3.75 14.76
CA GLY A 174 0.35 -4.43 15.61
C GLY A 174 -1.09 -3.94 15.50
N VAL A 175 -1.35 -2.99 14.59
CA VAL A 175 -2.71 -2.47 14.36
C VAL A 175 -3.61 -3.51 13.70
N ASN A 176 -4.85 -3.57 14.14
CA ASN A 176 -5.92 -4.31 13.49
C ASN A 176 -7.12 -3.37 13.27
N ILE A 177 -7.50 -3.17 12.01
CA ILE A 177 -8.66 -2.35 11.61
C ILE A 177 -9.71 -3.27 11.00
N PRO A 178 -10.92 -3.35 11.58
CA PRO A 178 -12.03 -4.11 11.00
C PRO A 178 -12.53 -3.53 9.68
N ASN A 179 -13.38 -4.29 8.99
CA ASN A 179 -14.01 -3.88 7.74
C ASN A 179 -14.82 -2.58 7.89
N GLU A 180 -14.89 -1.82 6.79
CA GLU A 180 -15.79 -0.65 6.65
C GLU A 180 -15.52 0.49 7.64
N CYS A 181 -14.33 0.52 8.25
CA CYS A 181 -13.91 1.62 9.11
C CYS A 181 -13.34 2.79 8.33
N ILE A 182 -13.39 3.96 8.97
CA ILE A 182 -12.76 5.19 8.49
C ILE A 182 -11.67 5.57 9.48
N LEU A 183 -10.44 5.77 9.02
CA LEU A 183 -9.38 6.38 9.82
C LEU A 183 -9.36 7.87 9.57
N ALA A 184 -9.51 8.66 10.63
CA ALA A 184 -9.51 10.10 10.54
C ALA A 184 -8.17 10.64 10.02
N ALA A 185 -8.22 11.66 9.18
CA ALA A 185 -7.03 12.32 8.66
C ALA A 185 -6.13 12.84 9.79
N GLY A 186 -4.80 12.75 9.59
CA GLY A 186 -3.80 13.17 10.57
C GLY A 186 -3.69 12.25 11.80
N GLY A 187 -4.36 11.09 11.77
CA GLY A 187 -4.37 10.17 12.91
C GLY A 187 -3.06 9.37 13.04
N VAL A 188 -2.66 9.09 14.28
CA VAL A 188 -1.65 8.06 14.60
C VAL A 188 -2.39 6.88 15.21
N ILE A 189 -2.44 5.78 14.48
CA ILE A 189 -3.21 4.58 14.83
C ILE A 189 -2.27 3.49 15.31
N THR A 190 -2.47 3.05 16.57
CA THR A 190 -1.60 2.07 17.26
C THR A 190 -2.38 0.92 17.89
N GLY A 191 -3.72 0.97 17.88
CA GLY A 191 -4.58 0.04 18.61
C GLY A 191 -5.06 -1.15 17.77
N LYS A 192 -5.64 -2.14 18.47
CA LYS A 192 -6.43 -3.20 17.88
C LYS A 192 -7.90 -2.88 18.07
N TYR A 193 -8.64 -2.82 16.98
CA TYR A 193 -10.06 -2.53 16.97
C TYR A 193 -10.82 -3.78 16.54
N THR A 194 -12.00 -3.99 17.09
CA THR A 194 -12.83 -5.16 16.81
C THR A 194 -14.18 -4.81 16.20
N GLU A 195 -14.60 -3.56 16.38
CA GLU A 195 -15.88 -3.06 15.88
C GLU A 195 -15.74 -2.49 14.47
N LYS A 196 -16.57 -2.98 13.54
CA LYS A 196 -16.66 -2.49 12.16
C LYS A 196 -17.52 -1.24 12.05
N ASN A 197 -17.50 -0.58 10.89
CA ASN A 197 -18.31 0.63 10.62
C ASN A 197 -18.06 1.78 11.61
N CYS A 198 -16.79 2.01 11.96
CA CYS A 198 -16.39 3.02 12.93
C CYS A 198 -15.52 4.10 12.33
N LEU A 199 -15.62 5.31 12.86
CA LEU A 199 -14.62 6.36 12.68
C LEU A 199 -13.59 6.27 13.81
N ILE A 200 -12.35 5.99 13.43
CA ILE A 200 -11.21 5.79 14.34
C ILE A 200 -10.23 6.96 14.21
N SER A 201 -9.78 7.48 15.32
CA SER A 201 -8.75 8.53 15.41
C SER A 201 -7.63 8.11 16.34
N SER A 202 -6.61 8.96 16.53
CA SER A 202 -5.53 8.73 17.52
C SER A 202 -6.02 8.47 18.93
N ALA A 203 -7.19 8.99 19.30
CA ALA A 203 -7.80 8.79 20.61
C ALA A 203 -8.81 7.62 20.66
N GLY A 204 -8.77 6.71 19.67
CA GLY A 204 -9.68 5.57 19.57
C GLY A 204 -10.93 5.83 18.74
N ILE A 205 -11.97 5.02 18.93
CA ILE A 205 -13.23 5.14 18.20
C ILE A 205 -13.94 6.44 18.58
N LYS A 206 -14.31 7.22 17.58
CA LYS A 206 -15.01 8.50 17.73
C LYS A 206 -16.48 8.45 17.38
N LYS A 207 -16.84 7.58 16.42
CA LYS A 207 -18.23 7.39 15.99
C LYS A 207 -18.43 5.93 15.63
N HIS A 208 -19.64 5.46 15.87
CA HIS A 208 -20.12 4.14 15.54
C HIS A 208 -21.14 4.23 14.40
N ASN A 209 -21.36 3.11 13.70
CA ASN A 209 -22.33 3.01 12.61
C ASN A 209 -22.17 4.09 11.53
N VAL A 210 -20.93 4.34 11.14
CA VAL A 210 -20.58 5.25 10.04
C VAL A 210 -20.21 4.45 8.81
N SER A 211 -20.54 5.00 7.64
CA SER A 211 -20.12 4.46 6.36
C SER A 211 -19.59 5.58 5.47
N TRP A 212 -18.81 5.21 4.48
CA TRP A 212 -18.38 6.12 3.43
C TRP A 212 -18.81 5.57 2.06
N ILE A 213 -19.05 6.45 1.14
CA ILE A 213 -19.50 6.15 -0.22
C ILE A 213 -18.35 6.44 -1.18
N ARG A 214 -18.02 5.48 -2.02
CA ARG A 214 -16.94 5.57 -3.01
C ARG A 214 -17.39 6.31 -4.26
#